data_d59aafec0e6e222477764800a1ff69c9
#
_entry.id   d59aafec0e6e222477764800a1ff69c9
#
_cell.length_a   1.000
_cell.length_b   1.000
_cell.length_c   1.000
_cell.angle_alpha   90.00
_cell.angle_beta   90.00
_cell.angle_gamma   90.00
#
_symmetry.space_group_name_H-M   'P 1'
#
loop_
_entity.id
_entity.type
_entity.pdbx_description
1 polymer ?
#
loop_
_entity_poly.entity_id
_entity_poly.type
_entity_poly.pdbx_seq_one_letter_code
_entity_poly.pdbx_strand_id
1 'polypeptide(L)'
;DVKLIIDITNNDGHINGSSIRADDSNQLMHNKFCTIDNGIVITGSFNPTDNDNNYNNNNIMIVHSKILAENYEDEFDELWNGKFGEGGKVKYPKLILSGLSIENYFCPEDECASKVAGLVANAEKSVYFMAFSFTNEEIADAVIKKGNLDVKGIFDSGQASSQYSQYNRMQEFGIDVIKDKNKRKMHHKVFIIDNETVVTGSFNPTKNADTRNDENILIIKDKKIAEAFLEEFESLWV
;
A
#
# COMPACT_ATOMS: atom_id res chain seq x y z
N ASP A 1 -23.86 -13.23 -4.31
CA ASP A 1 -22.82 -14.25 -4.37
C ASP A 1 -21.51 -13.64 -3.83
N VAL A 2 -20.82 -14.35 -2.94
CA VAL A 2 -19.58 -13.85 -2.32
C VAL A 2 -18.47 -14.87 -2.56
N LYS A 3 -17.33 -14.40 -3.05
CA LYS A 3 -16.10 -15.18 -3.18
C LYS A 3 -15.01 -14.56 -2.32
N LEU A 4 -14.16 -15.38 -1.74
CA LEU A 4 -13.09 -14.95 -0.85
C LEU A 4 -11.78 -15.66 -1.23
N ILE A 5 -10.70 -14.90 -1.28
CA ILE A 5 -9.34 -15.43 -1.37
C ILE A 5 -8.60 -15.02 -0.10
N ILE A 6 -7.89 -15.97 0.50
CA ILE A 6 -7.13 -15.75 1.73
C ILE A 6 -5.71 -16.32 1.59
N ASP A 7 -4.77 -15.70 2.25
CA ASP A 7 -3.43 -16.26 2.39
C ASP A 7 -3.47 -17.48 3.33
N ILE A 8 -2.89 -18.59 2.89
CA ILE A 8 -2.95 -19.86 3.65
C ILE A 8 -2.26 -19.78 4.99
N THR A 9 -1.24 -18.92 5.12
CA THR A 9 -0.50 -18.79 6.38
C THR A 9 -1.33 -18.19 7.50
N ASN A 10 -2.41 -17.51 7.14
CA ASN A 10 -3.37 -16.90 8.06
C ASN A 10 -4.70 -17.66 8.17
N ASN A 11 -4.81 -18.78 7.47
CA ASN A 11 -5.98 -19.65 7.55
C ASN A 11 -5.78 -20.75 8.59
N ASP A 12 -6.35 -20.58 9.75
CA ASP A 12 -6.36 -21.59 10.83
C ASP A 12 -7.39 -22.72 10.62
N GLY A 13 -7.98 -22.81 9.42
CA GLY A 13 -8.98 -23.80 9.02
C GLY A 13 -10.40 -23.45 9.41
N HIS A 14 -10.64 -22.32 10.06
CA HIS A 14 -11.99 -21.86 10.42
C HIS A 14 -12.77 -21.30 9.22
N ILE A 15 -12.03 -20.81 8.20
CA ILE A 15 -12.62 -20.26 6.97
C ILE A 15 -12.45 -21.30 5.87
N ASN A 16 -13.56 -21.94 5.45
CA ASN A 16 -13.57 -22.92 4.36
C ASN A 16 -14.94 -22.93 3.65
N GLY A 17 -14.97 -23.44 2.42
CA GLY A 17 -16.17 -23.55 1.62
C GLY A 17 -15.89 -23.46 0.12
N SER A 18 -16.88 -23.79 -0.71
CA SER A 18 -16.74 -23.77 -2.17
C SER A 18 -16.54 -22.35 -2.76
N SER A 19 -16.87 -21.32 -2.00
CA SER A 19 -16.69 -19.90 -2.37
C SER A 19 -15.43 -19.31 -1.75
N ILE A 20 -14.51 -20.13 -1.24
CA ILE A 20 -13.27 -19.70 -0.61
C ILE A 20 -12.10 -20.40 -1.27
N ARG A 21 -11.07 -19.64 -1.59
CA ARG A 21 -9.77 -20.15 -2.02
C ARG A 21 -8.69 -19.67 -1.07
N ALA A 22 -7.75 -20.56 -0.77
CA ALA A 22 -6.51 -20.21 -0.09
C ALA A 22 -5.38 -20.17 -1.11
N ASP A 23 -4.54 -19.16 -1.01
CA ASP A 23 -3.25 -19.14 -1.69
C ASP A 23 -2.36 -20.22 -1.08
N ASP A 24 -1.87 -21.13 -1.90
CA ASP A 24 -0.93 -22.20 -1.55
C ASP A 24 0.49 -21.93 -2.10
N SER A 25 0.74 -20.73 -2.61
CA SER A 25 2.06 -20.33 -3.08
C SER A 25 3.05 -20.12 -1.92
N ASN A 26 4.34 -20.02 -2.26
CA ASN A 26 5.38 -19.70 -1.27
C ASN A 26 5.53 -18.19 -1.03
N GLN A 27 4.66 -17.38 -1.62
CA GLN A 27 4.63 -15.92 -1.51
C GLN A 27 3.36 -15.49 -0.74
N LEU A 28 3.24 -14.21 -0.43
CA LEU A 28 2.04 -13.73 0.23
C LEU A 28 1.03 -13.22 -0.80
N MET A 29 -0.18 -13.75 -0.75
CA MET A 29 -1.34 -13.06 -1.29
C MET A 29 -1.69 -11.95 -0.29
N HIS A 30 -1.04 -10.80 -0.45
CA HIS A 30 -1.08 -9.72 0.51
C HIS A 30 -2.05 -8.59 0.12
N ASN A 31 -2.74 -8.73 -0.99
CA ASN A 31 -3.81 -7.83 -1.41
C ASN A 31 -4.85 -7.62 -0.30
N LYS A 32 -5.32 -6.40 -0.16
CA LYS A 32 -6.37 -6.00 0.78
C LYS A 32 -7.41 -5.20 0.03
N PHE A 33 -8.29 -5.91 -0.64
CA PHE A 33 -9.38 -5.26 -1.35
C PHE A 33 -10.67 -6.07 -1.36
N CYS A 34 -11.75 -5.40 -1.66
CA CYS A 34 -13.06 -5.98 -1.91
C CYS A 34 -13.70 -5.21 -3.06
N THR A 35 -14.30 -5.94 -4.01
CA THR A 35 -15.18 -5.37 -5.03
C THR A 35 -16.64 -5.65 -4.70
N ILE A 36 -17.53 -4.70 -4.95
CA ILE A 36 -18.95 -4.84 -4.68
C ILE A 36 -19.74 -4.41 -5.92
N ASP A 37 -20.57 -5.32 -6.43
CA ASP A 37 -21.52 -5.08 -7.51
C ASP A 37 -20.91 -4.42 -8.75
N ASN A 38 -19.67 -4.82 -9.10
CA ASN A 38 -18.90 -4.34 -10.26
C ASN A 38 -18.83 -2.79 -10.31
N GLY A 39 -18.81 -2.14 -9.17
CA GLY A 39 -18.89 -0.67 -9.15
C GLY A 39 -18.28 0.01 -7.94
N ILE A 40 -17.96 -0.72 -6.88
CA ILE A 40 -17.32 -0.18 -5.68
C ILE A 40 -16.06 -0.99 -5.40
N VAL A 41 -14.97 -0.29 -5.13
CA VAL A 41 -13.71 -0.86 -4.65
C VAL A 41 -13.46 -0.36 -3.24
N ILE A 42 -13.16 -1.28 -2.33
CA ILE A 42 -12.64 -1.00 -0.99
C ILE A 42 -11.21 -1.51 -0.97
N THR A 43 -10.24 -0.67 -0.66
CA THR A 43 -8.82 -1.03 -0.57
C THR A 43 -8.11 -0.17 0.47
N GLY A 44 -6.84 -0.44 0.73
CA GLY A 44 -6.02 0.26 1.71
C GLY A 44 -5.09 -0.67 2.47
N SER A 45 -4.71 -0.29 3.67
CA SER A 45 -3.79 -1.09 4.50
C SER A 45 -4.50 -2.04 5.48
N PHE A 46 -5.80 -1.91 5.62
CA PHE A 46 -6.60 -2.61 6.62
C PHE A 46 -6.78 -4.10 6.32
N ASN A 47 -6.45 -4.96 7.29
CA ASN A 47 -6.90 -6.34 7.31
C ASN A 47 -8.22 -6.45 8.08
N PRO A 48 -9.18 -7.27 7.65
CA PRO A 48 -10.44 -7.49 8.39
C PRO A 48 -10.20 -8.35 9.64
N THR A 49 -9.46 -7.81 10.61
CA THR A 49 -9.12 -8.46 11.88
C THR A 49 -9.40 -7.56 13.06
N ASP A 50 -9.58 -8.15 14.24
CA ASP A 50 -9.79 -7.39 15.48
C ASP A 50 -8.59 -6.47 15.81
N ASN A 51 -7.38 -6.89 15.49
CA ASN A 51 -6.20 -6.07 15.74
C ASN A 51 -6.19 -4.82 14.86
N ASP A 52 -6.47 -4.96 13.56
CA ASP A 52 -6.49 -3.82 12.64
C ASP A 52 -7.67 -2.91 12.93
N ASN A 53 -8.82 -3.48 13.33
CA ASN A 53 -10.01 -2.70 13.64
C ASN A 53 -9.89 -1.88 14.94
N ASN A 54 -9.19 -2.39 15.95
CA ASN A 54 -9.25 -1.80 17.28
C ASN A 54 -7.94 -1.17 17.76
N TYR A 55 -6.79 -1.51 17.15
CA TYR A 55 -5.47 -1.20 17.74
C TYR A 55 -4.43 -0.68 16.77
N ASN A 56 -4.47 -1.12 15.51
CA ASN A 56 -3.46 -0.73 14.52
C ASN A 56 -3.86 0.57 13.79
N ASN A 57 -2.88 1.38 13.40
CA ASN A 57 -3.13 2.51 12.53
C ASN A 57 -3.23 2.02 11.09
N ASN A 58 -4.39 2.20 10.48
CA ASN A 58 -4.72 1.74 9.13
C ASN A 58 -5.51 2.80 8.36
N ASN A 59 -5.62 2.59 7.06
CA ASN A 59 -6.53 3.35 6.23
C ASN A 59 -7.38 2.45 5.33
N ILE A 60 -8.54 2.97 4.95
CA ILE A 60 -9.45 2.38 3.98
C ILE A 60 -9.86 3.46 3.00
N MET A 61 -9.81 3.12 1.71
CA MET A 61 -10.35 3.91 0.61
C MET A 61 -11.57 3.21 0.04
N ILE A 62 -12.68 3.92 -0.12
CA ILE A 62 -13.89 3.44 -0.79
C ILE A 62 -14.09 4.27 -2.05
N VAL A 63 -14.02 3.62 -3.20
CA VAL A 63 -14.08 4.29 -4.50
C VAL A 63 -15.23 3.73 -5.32
N HIS A 64 -16.16 4.60 -5.73
CA HIS A 64 -17.27 4.27 -6.63
C HIS A 64 -16.82 4.46 -8.08
N SER A 65 -16.40 3.40 -8.75
CA SER A 65 -15.94 3.44 -10.16
C SER A 65 -16.02 2.06 -10.78
N LYS A 66 -16.80 1.94 -11.87
CA LYS A 66 -16.87 0.68 -12.62
C LYS A 66 -15.55 0.31 -13.28
N ILE A 67 -14.80 1.30 -13.80
CA ILE A 67 -13.52 1.04 -14.46
C ILE A 67 -12.48 0.59 -13.45
N LEU A 68 -12.44 1.20 -12.25
CA LEU A 68 -11.55 0.75 -11.20
C LEU A 68 -11.96 -0.65 -10.70
N ALA A 69 -13.26 -0.91 -10.53
CA ALA A 69 -13.75 -2.22 -10.14
C ALA A 69 -13.38 -3.30 -11.17
N GLU A 70 -13.45 -3.01 -12.47
CA GLU A 70 -13.00 -3.92 -13.53
C GLU A 70 -11.53 -4.32 -13.34
N ASN A 71 -10.61 -3.37 -13.05
CA ASN A 71 -9.21 -3.70 -12.77
C ASN A 71 -9.05 -4.65 -11.57
N TYR A 72 -9.77 -4.37 -10.47
CA TYR A 72 -9.69 -5.19 -9.26
C TYR A 72 -10.38 -6.56 -9.43
N GLU A 73 -11.36 -6.68 -10.30
CA GLU A 73 -12.01 -7.95 -10.64
C GLU A 73 -11.13 -8.79 -11.57
N ASP A 74 -10.44 -8.17 -12.52
CA ASP A 74 -9.44 -8.86 -13.36
C ASP A 74 -8.34 -9.47 -12.45
N GLU A 75 -7.82 -8.72 -11.49
CA GLU A 75 -6.87 -9.21 -10.47
C GLU A 75 -7.47 -10.34 -9.63
N PHE A 76 -8.70 -10.14 -9.12
CA PHE A 76 -9.39 -11.17 -8.35
C PHE A 76 -9.57 -12.46 -9.15
N ASP A 77 -9.93 -12.38 -10.42
CA ASP A 77 -10.12 -13.52 -11.30
C ASP A 77 -8.79 -14.25 -11.58
N GLU A 78 -7.67 -13.54 -11.70
CA GLU A 78 -6.36 -14.17 -11.81
C GLU A 78 -6.02 -14.98 -10.56
N LEU A 79 -6.13 -14.37 -9.38
CA LEU A 79 -5.94 -15.04 -8.09
C LEU A 79 -6.92 -16.20 -7.90
N TRP A 80 -8.20 -16.00 -8.28
CA TRP A 80 -9.21 -17.06 -8.22
C TRP A 80 -8.89 -18.26 -9.12
N ASN A 81 -8.16 -18.06 -10.19
CA ASN A 81 -7.68 -19.09 -11.09
C ASN A 81 -6.30 -19.66 -10.71
N GLY A 82 -5.76 -19.26 -9.55
CA GLY A 82 -4.52 -19.79 -8.98
C GLY A 82 -3.24 -19.15 -9.51
N LYS A 83 -3.35 -17.97 -10.12
CA LYS A 83 -2.18 -17.18 -10.53
C LYS A 83 -1.77 -16.27 -9.37
N PHE A 84 -0.90 -16.76 -8.51
CA PHE A 84 -0.36 -16.01 -7.37
C PHE A 84 1.08 -15.58 -7.67
N GLY A 85 1.39 -14.30 -7.40
CA GLY A 85 2.70 -13.68 -7.68
C GLY A 85 3.02 -13.57 -9.17
N GLU A 86 2.04 -13.72 -10.01
CA GLU A 86 2.13 -13.60 -11.46
C GLU A 86 0.76 -13.22 -12.06
N GLY A 87 0.75 -12.47 -13.13
CA GLY A 87 -0.49 -12.06 -13.78
C GLY A 87 -0.27 -11.19 -15.00
N GLY A 88 -1.32 -10.48 -15.38
CA GLY A 88 -1.29 -9.46 -16.42
C GLY A 88 -1.08 -8.06 -15.85
N LYS A 89 -0.56 -7.15 -16.67
CA LYS A 89 -0.55 -5.73 -16.30
C LYS A 89 -1.98 -5.20 -16.24
N VAL A 90 -2.21 -4.29 -15.29
CA VAL A 90 -3.50 -3.63 -15.12
C VAL A 90 -3.99 -3.01 -16.43
N LYS A 91 -5.27 -3.25 -16.75
CA LYS A 91 -5.85 -2.87 -18.04
C LYS A 91 -6.07 -1.36 -18.17
N TYR A 92 -6.55 -0.73 -17.12
CA TYR A 92 -6.82 0.71 -17.07
C TYR A 92 -6.00 1.36 -15.94
N PRO A 93 -4.68 1.54 -16.12
CA PRO A 93 -3.82 2.02 -15.03
C PRO A 93 -4.11 3.45 -14.60
N LYS A 94 -4.76 4.25 -15.45
CA LYS A 94 -5.06 5.68 -15.20
C LYS A 94 -6.48 5.99 -15.54
N LEU A 95 -7.17 6.66 -14.62
CA LEU A 95 -8.55 7.09 -14.82
C LEU A 95 -8.80 8.45 -14.20
N ILE A 96 -9.80 9.13 -14.73
CA ILE A 96 -10.33 10.38 -14.17
C ILE A 96 -11.71 10.11 -13.59
N LEU A 97 -11.86 10.28 -12.29
CA LEU A 97 -13.13 10.09 -11.59
C LEU A 97 -13.58 11.42 -10.98
N SER A 98 -14.65 12.00 -11.54
CA SER A 98 -15.21 13.29 -11.06
C SER A 98 -14.14 14.40 -10.95
N GLY A 99 -13.17 14.41 -11.86
CA GLY A 99 -12.06 15.37 -11.88
C GLY A 99 -10.82 14.94 -11.08
N LEU A 100 -10.88 13.86 -10.32
CA LEU A 100 -9.73 13.27 -9.62
C LEU A 100 -8.91 12.40 -10.56
N SER A 101 -7.60 12.56 -10.57
CA SER A 101 -6.71 11.62 -11.24
C SER A 101 -6.40 10.45 -10.29
N ILE A 102 -6.71 9.25 -10.74
CA ILE A 102 -6.47 8.02 -10.01
C ILE A 102 -5.62 7.11 -10.88
N GLU A 103 -4.57 6.52 -10.31
CA GLU A 103 -3.81 5.44 -10.92
C GLU A 103 -3.89 4.22 -9.99
N ASN A 104 -3.97 3.02 -10.59
CA ASN A 104 -4.02 1.76 -9.88
C ASN A 104 -3.04 0.79 -10.52
N TYR A 105 -2.30 0.07 -9.69
CA TYR A 105 -1.33 -0.92 -10.13
C TYR A 105 -1.34 -2.13 -9.21
N PHE A 106 -1.03 -3.31 -9.77
CA PHE A 106 -0.84 -4.55 -9.04
C PHE A 106 0.61 -5.01 -9.17
N CYS A 107 1.14 -5.56 -8.10
CA CYS A 107 2.49 -6.06 -8.02
C CYS A 107 2.43 -7.59 -7.90
N PRO A 108 3.36 -8.30 -8.54
CA PRO A 108 4.63 -7.78 -9.09
C PRO A 108 4.58 -7.20 -10.51
N GLU A 109 3.49 -7.38 -11.26
CA GLU A 109 3.42 -7.17 -12.72
C GLU A 109 3.66 -5.73 -13.16
N ASP A 110 3.22 -4.77 -12.34
CA ASP A 110 3.28 -3.34 -12.65
C ASP A 110 4.46 -2.59 -12.02
N GLU A 111 5.40 -3.31 -11.37
CA GLU A 111 6.63 -2.73 -10.81
C GLU A 111 6.34 -1.56 -9.83
N CYS A 112 5.59 -1.85 -8.77
CA CYS A 112 5.07 -0.84 -7.84
C CYS A 112 6.15 0.03 -7.20
N ALA A 113 7.33 -0.53 -6.89
CA ALA A 113 8.43 0.25 -6.31
C ALA A 113 8.87 1.36 -7.27
N SER A 114 9.03 1.06 -8.56
CA SER A 114 9.39 2.06 -9.58
C SER A 114 8.32 3.15 -9.72
N LYS A 115 7.02 2.82 -9.56
CA LYS A 115 5.95 3.84 -9.56
C LYS A 115 6.11 4.79 -8.38
N VAL A 116 6.28 4.24 -7.17
CA VAL A 116 6.45 5.04 -5.96
C VAL A 116 7.74 5.87 -6.02
N ALA A 117 8.88 5.25 -6.39
CA ALA A 117 10.16 5.93 -6.52
C ALA A 117 10.10 7.06 -7.56
N GLY A 118 9.42 6.83 -8.69
CA GLY A 118 9.20 7.84 -9.73
C GLY A 118 8.41 9.05 -9.24
N LEU A 119 7.34 8.83 -8.45
CA LEU A 119 6.58 9.92 -7.84
C LEU A 119 7.44 10.72 -6.84
N VAL A 120 8.17 10.02 -5.96
CA VAL A 120 9.08 10.66 -5.00
C VAL A 120 10.17 11.45 -5.73
N ALA A 121 10.78 10.88 -6.79
CA ALA A 121 11.81 11.56 -7.58
C ALA A 121 11.31 12.85 -8.26
N ASN A 122 10.02 12.96 -8.55
CA ASN A 122 9.41 14.14 -9.15
C ASN A 122 8.81 15.12 -8.10
N ALA A 123 8.93 14.86 -6.81
CA ALA A 123 8.49 15.77 -5.78
C ALA A 123 9.22 17.11 -5.87
N GLU A 124 8.48 18.21 -5.65
CA GLU A 124 8.99 19.59 -5.73
C GLU A 124 8.99 20.33 -4.39
N LYS A 125 8.16 19.89 -3.43
CA LYS A 125 7.95 20.60 -2.15
C LYS A 125 8.17 19.71 -0.94
N SER A 126 7.52 18.56 -0.89
CA SER A 126 7.53 17.70 0.29
C SER A 126 7.32 16.23 -0.04
N VAL A 127 7.87 15.38 0.81
CA VAL A 127 7.60 13.94 0.82
C VAL A 127 7.39 13.49 2.26
N TYR A 128 6.17 13.10 2.59
CA TYR A 128 5.88 12.48 3.89
C TYR A 128 5.49 11.01 3.67
N PHE A 129 5.88 10.15 4.60
CA PHE A 129 5.50 8.74 4.51
C PHE A 129 5.22 8.12 5.89
N MET A 130 4.32 7.15 5.88
CA MET A 130 4.03 6.26 7.01
C MET A 130 4.22 4.83 6.52
N ALA A 131 5.22 4.10 7.01
CA ALA A 131 5.59 2.79 6.49
C ALA A 131 5.68 1.73 7.58
N PHE A 132 4.83 0.69 7.47
CA PHE A 132 4.94 -0.48 8.33
C PHE A 132 6.30 -1.17 8.14
N SER A 133 6.61 -1.65 6.95
CA SER A 133 7.92 -2.23 6.62
C SER A 133 8.53 -1.51 5.43
N PHE A 134 9.74 -0.99 5.57
CA PHE A 134 10.43 -0.25 4.53
C PHE A 134 11.88 -0.74 4.39
N THR A 135 12.11 -1.60 3.40
CA THR A 135 13.43 -2.20 3.10
C THR A 135 13.85 -2.01 1.65
N ASN A 136 12.98 -1.44 0.79
CA ASN A 136 13.27 -1.21 -0.63
C ASN A 136 14.27 -0.07 -0.80
N GLU A 137 15.42 -0.37 -1.42
CA GLU A 137 16.52 0.58 -1.61
C GLU A 137 16.21 1.63 -2.70
N GLU A 138 15.49 1.26 -3.77
CA GLU A 138 15.14 2.17 -4.85
C GLU A 138 14.28 3.35 -4.35
N ILE A 139 13.23 3.02 -3.58
CA ILE A 139 12.37 4.05 -2.98
C ILE A 139 13.15 4.87 -1.94
N ALA A 140 13.98 4.20 -1.12
CA ALA A 140 14.81 4.90 -0.12
C ALA A 140 15.81 5.86 -0.78
N ASP A 141 16.44 5.46 -1.87
CA ASP A 141 17.34 6.32 -2.64
C ASP A 141 16.61 7.55 -3.21
N ALA A 142 15.39 7.37 -3.70
CA ALA A 142 14.57 8.47 -4.17
C ALA A 142 14.24 9.46 -3.04
N VAL A 143 13.86 8.96 -1.85
CA VAL A 143 13.60 9.78 -0.65
C VAL A 143 14.85 10.55 -0.21
N ILE A 144 15.98 9.86 -0.09
CA ILE A 144 17.25 10.46 0.35
C ILE A 144 17.69 11.58 -0.61
N LYS A 145 17.56 11.37 -1.93
CA LYS A 145 17.88 12.38 -2.94
C LYS A 145 17.03 13.65 -2.84
N LYS A 146 15.87 13.57 -2.17
CA LYS A 146 14.97 14.69 -1.93
C LYS A 146 15.16 15.35 -0.56
N GLY A 147 16.20 15.01 0.17
CA GLY A 147 16.47 15.56 1.51
C GLY A 147 16.65 17.09 1.60
N ASN A 148 16.71 17.79 0.45
CA ASN A 148 16.67 19.25 0.39
C ASN A 148 15.24 19.83 0.43
N LEU A 149 14.22 18.99 0.33
CA LEU A 149 12.80 19.35 0.50
C LEU A 149 12.36 19.10 1.94
N ASP A 150 11.09 19.39 2.26
CA ASP A 150 10.50 18.97 3.52
C ASP A 150 10.16 17.46 3.47
N VAL A 151 11.11 16.64 3.97
CA VAL A 151 10.99 15.17 3.95
C VAL A 151 10.92 14.63 5.36
N LYS A 152 9.83 13.93 5.67
CA LYS A 152 9.60 13.31 6.99
C LYS A 152 9.01 11.92 6.85
N GLY A 153 9.39 11.01 7.75
CA GLY A 153 8.87 9.65 7.71
C GLY A 153 8.60 9.02 9.07
N ILE A 154 7.53 8.26 9.16
CA ILE A 154 7.18 7.46 10.33
C ILE A 154 7.34 6.00 9.98
N PHE A 155 8.15 5.29 10.75
CA PHE A 155 8.33 3.84 10.66
C PHE A 155 7.61 3.15 11.82
N ASP A 156 7.01 1.99 11.54
CA ASP A 156 6.60 1.09 12.63
C ASP A 156 7.81 0.75 13.51
N SER A 157 7.66 0.90 14.83
CA SER A 157 8.78 0.80 15.78
C SER A 157 9.41 -0.60 15.78
N GLY A 158 8.62 -1.64 15.58
CA GLY A 158 9.09 -3.02 15.49
C GLY A 158 9.87 -3.28 14.21
N GLN A 159 9.32 -2.85 13.07
CA GLN A 159 9.93 -3.05 11.75
C GLN A 159 11.17 -2.16 11.54
N ALA A 160 11.19 -0.95 12.10
CA ALA A 160 12.36 -0.07 12.07
C ALA A 160 13.61 -0.68 12.68
N SER A 161 13.46 -1.66 13.58
CA SER A 161 14.56 -2.36 14.26
C SER A 161 15.14 -3.51 13.44
N SER A 162 14.55 -3.88 12.30
CA SER A 162 15.08 -4.89 11.38
C SER A 162 16.40 -4.42 10.78
N GLN A 163 17.34 -5.36 10.62
CA GLN A 163 18.65 -5.10 9.98
C GLN A 163 18.52 -4.65 8.51
N TYR A 164 17.40 -4.93 7.85
CA TYR A 164 17.13 -4.54 6.47
C TYR A 164 16.37 -3.22 6.36
N SER A 165 15.91 -2.65 7.49
CA SER A 165 15.15 -1.41 7.50
C SER A 165 15.98 -0.24 6.99
N GLN A 166 15.36 0.62 6.19
CA GLN A 166 15.97 1.85 5.72
C GLN A 166 15.97 2.98 6.78
N TYR A 167 15.44 2.73 7.96
CA TYR A 167 15.33 3.72 9.04
C TYR A 167 16.69 4.36 9.40
N ASN A 168 17.67 3.53 9.78
CA ASN A 168 18.99 4.04 10.19
C ASN A 168 19.70 4.74 9.02
N ARG A 169 19.61 4.16 7.81
CA ARG A 169 20.20 4.75 6.62
C ARG A 169 19.62 6.15 6.33
N MET A 170 18.31 6.31 6.41
CA MET A 170 17.68 7.62 6.22
C MET A 170 18.14 8.64 7.27
N GLN A 171 18.26 8.25 8.54
CA GLN A 171 18.81 9.11 9.59
C GLN A 171 20.27 9.53 9.31
N GLU A 172 21.12 8.59 8.87
CA GLU A 172 22.51 8.86 8.50
C GLU A 172 22.62 9.89 7.36
N PHE A 173 21.68 9.89 6.43
CA PHE A 173 21.60 10.89 5.35
C PHE A 173 20.83 12.15 5.72
N GLY A 174 20.47 12.33 7.01
CA GLY A 174 19.83 13.54 7.52
C GLY A 174 18.34 13.68 7.19
N ILE A 175 17.67 12.59 6.81
CA ILE A 175 16.23 12.59 6.65
C ILE A 175 15.57 12.53 8.04
N ASP A 176 14.58 13.37 8.24
CA ASP A 176 13.83 13.44 9.50
C ASP A 176 12.86 12.26 9.59
N VAL A 177 13.26 11.21 10.30
CA VAL A 177 12.47 10.00 10.48
C VAL A 177 12.34 9.62 11.94
N ILE A 178 11.15 9.20 12.33
CA ILE A 178 10.83 8.74 13.69
C ILE A 178 10.29 7.31 13.67
N LYS A 179 10.34 6.67 14.84
CA LYS A 179 9.59 5.45 15.12
C LYS A 179 8.27 5.82 15.76
N ASP A 180 7.20 5.17 15.34
CA ASP A 180 5.88 5.39 15.92
C ASP A 180 5.83 5.00 17.41
N LYS A 181 4.79 5.45 18.09
CA LYS A 181 4.55 5.14 19.51
C LYS A 181 3.38 4.18 19.74
N ASN A 182 2.76 3.66 18.69
CA ASN A 182 1.69 2.68 18.84
C ASN A 182 2.24 1.39 19.45
N LYS A 183 1.68 0.96 20.57
CA LYS A 183 2.05 -0.30 21.24
C LYS A 183 1.73 -1.56 20.43
N ARG A 184 0.93 -1.43 19.37
CA ARG A 184 0.60 -2.47 18.42
C ARG A 184 1.34 -2.23 17.11
N LYS A 185 0.68 -1.79 16.04
CA LYS A 185 1.34 -1.57 14.74
C LYS A 185 0.89 -0.24 14.13
N MET A 186 1.84 0.51 13.66
CA MET A 186 1.61 1.54 12.66
C MET A 186 1.62 0.83 11.30
N HIS A 187 0.43 0.44 10.83
CA HIS A 187 0.28 -0.47 9.70
C HIS A 187 0.03 0.22 8.36
N HIS A 188 0.12 1.54 8.32
CA HIS A 188 0.05 2.31 7.08
C HIS A 188 1.16 1.94 6.10
N LYS A 189 0.87 2.12 4.79
CA LYS A 189 1.80 2.07 3.67
C LYS A 189 1.43 3.23 2.77
N VAL A 190 1.84 4.43 3.19
CA VAL A 190 1.38 5.70 2.62
C VAL A 190 2.57 6.57 2.26
N PHE A 191 2.52 7.20 1.09
CA PHE A 191 3.35 8.34 0.73
C PHE A 191 2.43 9.51 0.39
N ILE A 192 2.78 10.70 0.90
CA ILE A 192 2.09 11.97 0.61
C ILE A 192 3.12 12.87 -0.06
N ILE A 193 2.88 13.28 -1.29
CA ILE A 193 3.83 13.99 -2.12
C ILE A 193 3.23 15.37 -2.45
N ASP A 194 4.01 16.42 -2.15
CA ASP A 194 3.68 17.82 -2.43
C ASP A 194 2.34 18.30 -1.83
N ASN A 195 1.83 17.59 -0.79
CA ASN A 195 0.50 17.80 -0.20
C ASN A 195 -0.64 17.72 -1.23
N GLU A 196 -0.47 16.91 -2.27
CA GLU A 196 -1.41 16.82 -3.38
C GLU A 196 -1.61 15.37 -3.86
N THR A 197 -0.58 14.53 -3.78
CA THR A 197 -0.63 13.14 -4.27
C THR A 197 -0.46 12.18 -3.12
N VAL A 198 -1.36 11.21 -3.02
CA VAL A 198 -1.31 10.13 -2.04
C VAL A 198 -1.09 8.81 -2.76
N VAL A 199 -0.15 8.03 -2.26
CA VAL A 199 -0.01 6.59 -2.57
C VAL A 199 -0.48 5.81 -1.35
N THR A 200 -1.38 4.87 -1.53
CA THR A 200 -1.84 3.94 -0.48
C THR A 200 -2.18 2.58 -1.09
N GLY A 201 -2.40 1.59 -0.25
CA GLY A 201 -2.73 0.21 -0.67
C GLY A 201 -2.18 -0.82 0.29
N SER A 202 -2.00 -2.02 -0.20
CA SER A 202 -1.42 -3.12 0.59
C SER A 202 0.11 -3.13 0.56
N PHE A 203 0.72 -2.50 -0.45
CA PHE A 203 2.14 -2.56 -0.78
C PHE A 203 3.03 -2.00 0.32
N ASN A 204 3.76 -2.87 1.01
CA ASN A 204 4.89 -2.45 1.82
C ASN A 204 6.06 -2.08 0.89
N PRO A 205 6.79 -0.98 1.12
CA PRO A 205 7.98 -0.66 0.34
C PRO A 205 9.14 -1.65 0.65
N THR A 206 8.99 -2.89 0.18
CA THR A 206 9.96 -3.97 0.33
C THR A 206 10.23 -4.66 -1.01
N LYS A 207 11.37 -5.34 -1.14
CA LYS A 207 11.69 -6.07 -2.36
C LYS A 207 10.70 -7.21 -2.61
N ASN A 208 10.30 -7.94 -1.57
CA ASN A 208 9.35 -9.05 -1.73
C ASN A 208 7.98 -8.57 -2.18
N ALA A 209 7.49 -7.46 -1.64
CA ALA A 209 6.24 -6.85 -2.06
C ALA A 209 6.27 -6.42 -3.54
N ASP A 210 7.43 -5.95 -4.03
CA ASP A 210 7.59 -5.49 -5.40
C ASP A 210 7.74 -6.62 -6.43
N THR A 211 8.34 -7.77 -6.02
CA THR A 211 8.79 -8.76 -6.99
C THR A 211 8.17 -10.15 -6.81
N ARG A 212 7.33 -10.34 -5.79
CA ARG A 212 6.88 -11.70 -5.44
C ARG A 212 5.46 -11.77 -4.90
N ASN A 213 5.08 -10.84 -4.01
CA ASN A 213 3.77 -10.87 -3.36
C ASN A 213 2.71 -10.30 -4.28
N ASP A 214 1.47 -10.73 -4.11
CA ASP A 214 0.31 -10.06 -4.71
C ASP A 214 -0.04 -8.84 -3.85
N GLU A 215 0.18 -7.66 -4.40
CA GLU A 215 -0.03 -6.38 -3.74
C GLU A 215 -0.75 -5.39 -4.65
N ASN A 216 -1.34 -4.37 -4.09
CA ASN A 216 -1.87 -3.25 -4.86
C ASN A 216 -1.40 -1.89 -4.35
N ILE A 217 -1.33 -0.93 -5.26
CA ILE A 217 -1.23 0.49 -4.93
C ILE A 217 -2.33 1.28 -5.65
N LEU A 218 -2.80 2.29 -4.95
CA LEU A 218 -3.69 3.32 -5.47
C LEU A 218 -2.99 4.66 -5.32
N ILE A 219 -2.86 5.41 -6.42
CA ILE A 219 -2.25 6.73 -6.46
C ILE A 219 -3.37 7.71 -6.77
N ILE A 220 -3.58 8.69 -5.88
CA ILE A 220 -4.67 9.64 -6.00
C ILE A 220 -4.10 11.05 -5.97
N LYS A 221 -4.39 11.84 -7.01
CA LYS A 221 -4.00 13.24 -7.05
C LYS A 221 -5.19 14.12 -6.69
N ASP A 222 -5.27 14.47 -5.40
CA ASP A 222 -6.28 15.37 -4.84
C ASP A 222 -5.80 15.98 -3.52
N LYS A 223 -5.93 17.30 -3.40
CA LYS A 223 -5.45 18.03 -2.21
C LYS A 223 -6.24 17.71 -0.94
N LYS A 224 -7.55 17.48 -1.03
CA LYS A 224 -8.37 17.19 0.14
C LYS A 224 -8.09 15.81 0.70
N ILE A 225 -7.87 14.84 -0.20
CA ILE A 225 -7.47 13.49 0.21
C ILE A 225 -6.07 13.54 0.81
N ALA A 226 -5.13 14.28 0.19
CA ALA A 226 -3.79 14.45 0.74
C ALA A 226 -3.81 15.14 2.11
N GLU A 227 -4.66 16.14 2.31
CA GLU A 227 -4.87 16.82 3.60
C GLU A 227 -5.34 15.84 4.70
N ALA A 228 -6.31 14.97 4.41
CA ALA A 228 -6.78 13.97 5.36
C ALA A 228 -5.68 12.97 5.78
N PHE A 229 -4.83 12.55 4.83
CA PHE A 229 -3.68 11.70 5.15
C PHE A 229 -2.57 12.46 5.88
N LEU A 230 -2.43 13.76 5.62
CA LEU A 230 -1.47 14.61 6.32
C LEU A 230 -1.91 14.85 7.78
N GLU A 231 -3.20 15.04 8.04
CA GLU A 231 -3.74 15.12 9.41
C GLU A 231 -3.44 13.84 10.21
N GLU A 232 -3.59 12.67 9.61
CA GLU A 232 -3.18 11.40 10.24
C GLU A 232 -1.67 11.36 10.48
N PHE A 233 -0.86 11.73 9.49
CA PHE A 233 0.59 11.80 9.63
C PHE A 233 1.00 12.72 10.79
N GLU A 234 0.44 13.92 10.87
CA GLU A 234 0.72 14.89 11.92
C GLU A 234 0.30 14.38 13.31
N SER A 235 -0.81 13.67 13.40
CA SER A 235 -1.28 13.05 14.65
C SER A 235 -0.31 11.99 15.19
N LEU A 236 0.41 11.34 14.31
CA LEU A 236 1.40 10.30 14.64
C LEU A 236 2.82 10.86 14.78
N TRP A 237 3.06 12.07 14.26
CA TRP A 237 4.36 12.76 14.33
C TRP A 237 4.57 13.42 15.68
N VAL A 238 4.75 12.66 16.78
CA VAL A 238 4.84 13.16 18.16
C VAL A 238 5.98 12.51 18.94
#